data_bcc5021396158f14ad00ad51e63c3e06
#
_entry.id   bcc5021396158f14ad00ad51e63c3e06
#
_cell.length_a   1.000
_cell.length_b   1.000
_cell.length_c   1.000
_cell.angle_alpha   90.00
_cell.angle_beta   90.00
_cell.angle_gamma   90.00
#
_symmetry.space_group_name_H-M   'P 1'
#
loop_
_entity.id
_entity.type
_entity.pdbx_description
1 polymer ?
#
loop_
_entity_poly.entity_id
_entity_poly.type
_entity_poly.pdbx_seq_one_letter_code
_entity_poly.pdbx_strand_id
1 'polypeptide(L)'
;MLALAIPVIFVSNIFCAAYENTITEDNAQVIVSVNSNKTKVAPGEEFTVTFSLDKLPDNGYGLASLSLRMYYDASKVEVINITETDLANEFKMAVGPSDEDANGSEFSSARYIVFGGANGGADAVCSTGELFTVKFKVKENTTGDLKMYLGNTDGFNAGAVTLNSSGNPVTDKNPVPKYLKSNLDNLNICDTIEYKKGDVNRDGKVNTLDVYYAMKGIVNGTLTDEEKVILDVNGDSKANTLDINIIMRYIVGQIDSL
;
A
#
# COMPACT_ATOMS: atom_id res chain seq x y z
N MET A 1 -54.90 52.50 -18.09
CA MET A 1 -54.57 51.21 -17.55
C MET A 1 -53.03 51.22 -17.25
N LEU A 2 -52.71 51.50 -16.02
CA LEU A 2 -51.31 51.59 -15.57
C LEU A 2 -50.91 50.24 -15.02
N ALA A 3 -49.95 49.58 -15.63
CA ALA A 3 -49.41 48.32 -15.14
C ALA A 3 -48.33 48.61 -14.10
N LEU A 4 -48.59 48.20 -12.89
CA LEU A 4 -47.67 48.30 -11.78
C LEU A 4 -46.65 47.15 -11.85
N ALA A 5 -45.41 47.45 -12.16
CA ALA A 5 -44.33 46.48 -12.12
C ALA A 5 -43.85 46.33 -10.65
N ILE A 6 -44.06 45.12 -10.12
CA ILE A 6 -43.52 44.73 -8.80
C ILE A 6 -42.04 44.34 -9.00
N PRO A 7 -41.10 44.95 -8.32
CA PRO A 7 -39.69 44.51 -8.38
C PRO A 7 -39.56 43.19 -7.62
N VAL A 8 -39.15 42.13 -8.32
CA VAL A 8 -38.74 40.89 -7.70
C VAL A 8 -37.36 41.15 -7.03
N ILE A 9 -37.38 41.23 -5.73
CA ILE A 9 -36.13 41.28 -4.94
C ILE A 9 -35.54 39.88 -4.97
N PHE A 10 -34.49 39.66 -5.74
CA PHE A 10 -33.60 38.51 -5.59
C PHE A 10 -32.89 38.63 -4.26
N VAL A 11 -33.35 37.93 -3.24
CA VAL A 11 -32.56 37.63 -2.06
C VAL A 11 -31.50 36.64 -2.50
N SER A 12 -30.31 37.14 -2.80
CA SER A 12 -29.14 36.30 -2.91
C SER A 12 -28.90 35.66 -1.55
N ASN A 13 -29.28 34.39 -1.42
CA ASN A 13 -28.77 33.55 -0.35
C ASN A 13 -27.26 33.50 -0.47
N ILE A 14 -26.58 34.34 0.31
CA ILE A 14 -25.18 34.17 0.60
C ILE A 14 -25.14 32.90 1.45
N PHE A 15 -25.00 31.76 0.79
CA PHE A 15 -24.43 30.57 1.44
C PHE A 15 -23.04 30.98 1.88
N CYS A 16 -22.90 31.31 3.16
CA CYS A 16 -21.62 31.23 3.82
C CYS A 16 -21.25 29.75 3.76
N ALA A 17 -20.53 29.36 2.70
CA ALA A 17 -19.86 28.08 2.67
C ALA A 17 -18.97 28.09 3.91
N ALA A 18 -19.33 27.30 4.92
CA ALA A 18 -18.42 26.96 5.98
C ALA A 18 -17.16 26.47 5.26
N TYR A 19 -16.06 27.17 5.44
CA TYR A 19 -14.76 26.75 4.97
C TYR A 19 -14.46 25.47 5.77
N GLU A 20 -14.87 24.33 5.22
CA GLU A 20 -14.42 23.04 5.74
C GLU A 20 -12.90 23.08 5.57
N ASN A 21 -12.21 23.17 6.70
CA ASN A 21 -10.75 23.10 6.74
C ASN A 21 -10.37 21.70 6.24
N THR A 22 -10.14 21.60 4.92
CA THR A 22 -9.70 20.35 4.31
C THR A 22 -8.37 19.98 4.95
N ILE A 23 -8.32 18.83 5.63
CA ILE A 23 -7.08 18.31 6.19
C ILE A 23 -6.20 17.88 5.02
N THR A 24 -5.01 18.43 4.98
CA THR A 24 -3.95 18.13 4.01
C THR A 24 -2.72 17.60 4.75
N GLU A 25 -1.73 17.10 4.00
CA GLU A 25 -0.45 16.65 4.57
C GLU A 25 0.22 17.77 5.41
N ASP A 26 0.13 19.02 4.93
CA ASP A 26 0.79 20.16 5.59
C ASP A 26 0.16 20.54 6.94
N ASN A 27 -1.17 20.44 7.06
CA ASN A 27 -1.90 20.86 8.26
C ASN A 27 -2.29 19.71 9.19
N ALA A 28 -2.00 18.46 8.82
CA ALA A 28 -2.24 17.31 9.66
C ALA A 28 -1.28 17.27 10.85
N GLN A 29 -1.80 16.83 12.00
CA GLN A 29 -0.98 16.55 13.20
C GLN A 29 -0.55 15.09 13.27
N VAL A 30 -1.30 14.20 12.67
CA VAL A 30 -0.96 12.78 12.53
C VAL A 30 -0.95 12.42 11.05
N ILE A 31 0.13 11.81 10.59
CA ILE A 31 0.25 11.30 9.23
C ILE A 31 0.58 9.82 9.30
N VAL A 32 -0.21 9.02 8.58
CA VAL A 32 0.08 7.61 8.33
C VAL A 32 0.24 7.42 6.84
N SER A 33 1.28 6.69 6.44
CA SER A 33 1.45 6.25 5.07
C SER A 33 1.20 4.75 4.92
N VAL A 34 0.59 4.39 3.78
CA VAL A 34 0.32 3.01 3.40
C VAL A 34 0.77 2.81 1.97
N ASN A 35 1.87 2.10 1.81
CA ASN A 35 2.57 2.02 0.54
C ASN A 35 2.83 0.58 0.10
N SER A 36 2.50 0.28 -1.14
CA SER A 36 2.94 -0.94 -1.82
C SER A 36 4.37 -0.79 -2.30
N ASN A 37 5.17 -1.84 -2.17
CA ASN A 37 6.52 -1.92 -2.72
C ASN A 37 6.54 -2.15 -4.25
N LYS A 38 5.37 -2.36 -4.86
CA LYS A 38 5.18 -2.53 -6.30
C LYS A 38 4.01 -1.68 -6.79
N THR A 39 4.07 -1.23 -8.02
CA THR A 39 2.97 -0.55 -8.72
C THR A 39 2.28 -1.46 -9.73
N LYS A 40 2.95 -2.54 -10.13
CA LYS A 40 2.43 -3.59 -11.01
C LYS A 40 2.75 -4.95 -10.41
N VAL A 41 1.80 -5.84 -10.46
CA VAL A 41 1.93 -7.21 -9.95
C VAL A 41 1.28 -8.17 -10.94
N ALA A 42 1.83 -9.37 -11.10
CA ALA A 42 1.27 -10.40 -11.95
C ALA A 42 0.46 -11.43 -11.17
N PRO A 43 -0.40 -12.22 -11.84
CA PRO A 43 -0.99 -13.41 -11.25
C PRO A 43 0.08 -14.33 -10.65
N GLY A 44 -0.14 -14.83 -9.44
CA GLY A 44 0.81 -15.65 -8.69
C GLY A 44 1.91 -14.88 -7.95
N GLU A 45 2.11 -13.60 -8.24
CA GLU A 45 3.18 -12.79 -7.67
C GLU A 45 2.84 -12.29 -6.25
N GLU A 46 3.89 -12.14 -5.43
CA GLU A 46 3.80 -11.57 -4.09
C GLU A 46 4.22 -10.08 -4.08
N PHE A 47 3.55 -9.32 -3.23
CA PHE A 47 3.91 -7.92 -2.94
C PHE A 47 3.64 -7.60 -1.48
N THR A 48 4.25 -6.53 -1.00
CA THR A 48 4.15 -6.10 0.40
C THR A 48 3.57 -4.69 0.47
N VAL A 49 2.61 -4.51 1.37
CA VAL A 49 2.08 -3.20 1.75
C VAL A 49 2.60 -2.88 3.13
N THR A 50 3.28 -1.74 3.26
CA THR A 50 3.85 -1.23 4.51
C THR A 50 2.99 -0.10 5.06
N PHE A 51 2.71 -0.15 6.35
CA PHE A 51 2.01 0.87 7.11
C PHE A 51 3.00 1.57 8.03
N SER A 52 3.08 2.89 7.95
CA SER A 52 4.03 3.68 8.73
C SER A 52 3.33 4.88 9.38
N LEU A 53 3.74 5.19 10.60
CA LEU A 53 3.40 6.42 11.29
C LEU A 53 4.47 7.46 10.99
N ASP A 54 4.17 8.45 10.15
CA ASP A 54 5.13 9.41 9.62
C ASP A 54 5.20 10.69 10.44
N LYS A 55 4.10 11.05 11.14
CA LYS A 55 4.02 12.27 11.95
C LYS A 55 3.17 12.05 13.19
N LEU A 56 3.62 12.63 14.28
CA LEU A 56 2.94 12.71 15.58
C LEU A 56 2.50 14.14 15.90
N PRO A 57 1.51 14.32 16.82
CA PRO A 57 1.13 15.64 17.27
C PRO A 57 2.28 16.39 17.95
N ASP A 58 2.41 17.69 17.68
CA ASP A 58 3.42 18.57 18.26
C ASP A 58 3.08 18.99 19.73
N ASN A 59 2.36 18.14 20.44
CA ASN A 59 1.90 18.43 21.81
C ASN A 59 2.91 17.98 22.89
N GLY A 60 3.97 17.28 22.51
CA GLY A 60 4.98 16.75 23.40
C GLY A 60 4.58 15.52 24.22
N TYR A 61 3.34 15.03 24.08
CA TYR A 61 2.80 13.90 24.84
C TYR A 61 2.55 12.64 23.99
N GLY A 62 2.64 12.76 22.66
CA GLY A 62 2.51 11.64 21.74
C GLY A 62 1.07 11.21 21.45
N LEU A 63 0.93 9.97 21.01
CA LEU A 63 -0.32 9.38 20.53
C LEU A 63 -0.75 8.22 21.44
N ALA A 64 -1.98 8.28 21.96
CA ALA A 64 -2.55 7.28 22.85
C ALA A 64 -3.28 6.15 22.12
N SER A 65 -3.82 6.42 20.94
CA SER A 65 -4.57 5.45 20.16
C SER A 65 -4.39 5.69 18.66
N LEU A 66 -4.42 4.60 17.91
CA LEU A 66 -4.41 4.61 16.45
C LEU A 66 -5.26 3.45 15.95
N SER A 67 -6.10 3.69 14.96
CA SER A 67 -6.78 2.62 14.24
C SER A 67 -6.87 2.94 12.75
N LEU A 68 -6.71 1.90 11.94
CA LEU A 68 -6.72 1.96 10.49
C LEU A 68 -7.52 0.80 9.93
N ARG A 69 -8.13 1.03 8.77
CA ARG A 69 -8.77 -0.04 8.01
C ARG A 69 -8.38 0.10 6.53
N MET A 70 -7.83 -0.95 5.98
CA MET A 70 -7.52 -1.07 4.55
C MET A 70 -8.39 -2.14 3.93
N TYR A 71 -9.11 -1.80 2.87
CA TYR A 71 -9.91 -2.73 2.09
C TYR A 71 -9.12 -3.29 0.93
N TYR A 72 -9.36 -4.55 0.58
CA TYR A 72 -8.74 -5.23 -0.55
C TYR A 72 -9.71 -6.19 -1.21
N ASP A 73 -9.53 -6.44 -2.50
CA ASP A 73 -10.33 -7.39 -3.27
C ASP A 73 -9.88 -8.84 -3.00
N ALA A 74 -10.58 -9.51 -2.09
CA ALA A 74 -10.28 -10.89 -1.71
C ALA A 74 -10.56 -11.91 -2.84
N SER A 75 -11.25 -11.52 -3.92
CA SER A 75 -11.36 -12.38 -5.10
C SER A 75 -10.05 -12.44 -5.89
N LYS A 76 -9.21 -11.41 -5.80
CA LYS A 76 -7.99 -11.22 -6.58
C LYS A 76 -6.70 -11.47 -5.81
N VAL A 77 -6.68 -11.19 -4.51
CA VAL A 77 -5.51 -11.38 -3.66
C VAL A 77 -5.83 -12.16 -2.40
N GLU A 78 -4.82 -12.77 -1.83
CA GLU A 78 -4.86 -13.39 -0.51
C GLU A 78 -3.77 -12.80 0.39
N VAL A 79 -4.05 -12.71 1.68
CA VAL A 79 -3.07 -12.32 2.70
C VAL A 79 -2.22 -13.53 3.05
N ILE A 80 -0.90 -13.41 2.85
CA ILE A 80 0.06 -14.48 3.14
C ILE A 80 0.59 -14.35 4.55
N ASN A 81 0.95 -13.12 4.96
CA ASN A 81 1.52 -12.88 6.28
C ASN A 81 1.31 -11.40 6.69
N ILE A 82 1.25 -11.20 8.00
CA ILE A 82 1.32 -9.88 8.63
C ILE A 82 2.49 -9.90 9.61
N THR A 83 3.36 -8.91 9.51
CA THR A 83 4.51 -8.75 10.40
C THR A 83 4.42 -7.41 11.11
N GLU A 84 4.32 -7.45 12.43
CA GLU A 84 4.27 -6.28 13.30
C GLU A 84 5.69 -5.86 13.72
N THR A 85 5.88 -4.56 13.98
CA THR A 85 7.11 -4.02 14.53
C THR A 85 6.97 -3.74 16.02
N ASP A 86 8.10 -3.44 16.69
CA ASP A 86 8.07 -3.05 18.09
C ASP A 86 7.23 -1.79 18.32
N LEU A 87 7.21 -0.85 17.34
CA LEU A 87 6.38 0.35 17.40
C LEU A 87 4.88 0.02 17.41
N ALA A 88 4.43 -0.97 16.65
CA ALA A 88 3.04 -1.45 16.69
C ALA A 88 2.70 -2.01 18.08
N ASN A 89 3.63 -2.74 18.69
CA ASN A 89 3.45 -3.33 20.01
C ASN A 89 3.31 -2.27 21.12
N GLU A 90 3.92 -1.08 20.96
CA GLU A 90 3.73 0.04 21.90
C GLU A 90 2.28 0.47 22.01
N PHE A 91 1.49 0.37 20.92
CA PHE A 91 0.05 0.64 20.96
C PHE A 91 -0.78 -0.50 21.58
N LYS A 92 -0.18 -1.63 21.96
CA LYS A 92 -0.90 -2.84 22.41
C LYS A 92 -1.96 -3.29 21.42
N MET A 93 -1.60 -3.35 20.17
CA MET A 93 -2.51 -3.47 19.04
C MET A 93 -2.87 -4.91 18.70
N ALA A 94 -4.02 -5.03 18.03
CA ALA A 94 -4.35 -6.20 17.24
C ALA A 94 -4.31 -5.83 15.76
N VAL A 95 -3.64 -6.63 14.95
CA VAL A 95 -3.65 -6.54 13.49
C VAL A 95 -4.15 -7.87 12.94
N GLY A 96 -5.05 -7.81 11.96
CA GLY A 96 -5.51 -9.03 11.32
C GLY A 96 -6.43 -8.80 10.13
N PRO A 97 -6.52 -9.80 9.23
CA PRO A 97 -7.53 -9.79 8.20
C PRO A 97 -8.90 -10.07 8.82
N SER A 98 -9.93 -9.42 8.28
CA SER A 98 -11.32 -9.81 8.56
C SER A 98 -11.70 -11.00 7.70
N ASP A 99 -12.36 -11.99 8.31
CA ASP A 99 -12.98 -13.12 7.60
C ASP A 99 -14.36 -12.75 7.03
N GLU A 100 -14.90 -11.59 7.41
CA GLU A 100 -16.21 -11.13 6.97
C GLU A 100 -16.08 -10.24 5.73
N ASP A 101 -17.04 -10.36 4.82
CA ASP A 101 -17.17 -9.45 3.70
C ASP A 101 -17.48 -8.04 4.23
N ALA A 102 -16.81 -7.05 3.66
CA ALA A 102 -17.00 -5.66 4.06
C ALA A 102 -18.33 -5.13 3.52
N ASN A 103 -19.36 -5.15 4.36
CA ASN A 103 -20.66 -4.57 4.03
C ASN A 103 -20.52 -3.08 3.69
N GLY A 104 -21.07 -2.66 2.54
CA GLY A 104 -21.03 -1.27 2.09
C GLY A 104 -19.73 -0.87 1.38
N SER A 105 -18.87 -1.81 1.05
CA SER A 105 -17.68 -1.59 0.23
C SER A 105 -18.04 -1.34 -1.25
N GLU A 106 -17.10 -0.75 -2.00
CA GLU A 106 -17.28 -0.48 -3.44
C GLU A 106 -17.36 -1.73 -4.31
N PHE A 107 -17.05 -2.92 -3.77
CA PHE A 107 -17.08 -4.20 -4.49
C PHE A 107 -17.44 -5.36 -3.56
N SER A 108 -18.16 -6.36 -4.10
CA SER A 108 -18.82 -7.44 -3.35
C SER A 108 -17.86 -8.43 -2.66
N SER A 109 -16.61 -8.50 -3.09
CA SER A 109 -15.57 -9.39 -2.53
C SER A 109 -14.57 -8.67 -1.63
N ALA A 110 -14.90 -7.45 -1.17
CA ALA A 110 -14.02 -6.68 -0.31
C ALA A 110 -13.90 -7.31 1.06
N ARG A 111 -12.66 -7.48 1.51
CA ARG A 111 -12.28 -7.73 2.90
C ARG A 111 -11.42 -6.60 3.40
N TYR A 112 -11.13 -6.60 4.69
CA TYR A 112 -10.30 -5.55 5.25
C TYR A 112 -9.23 -6.10 6.19
N ILE A 113 -8.10 -5.39 6.22
CA ILE A 113 -7.13 -5.48 7.30
C ILE A 113 -7.51 -4.40 8.30
N VAL A 114 -7.73 -4.78 9.53
CA VAL A 114 -7.92 -3.85 10.63
C VAL A 114 -6.68 -3.81 11.49
N PHE A 115 -6.29 -2.61 11.87
CA PHE A 115 -5.25 -2.32 12.81
C PHE A 115 -5.82 -1.37 13.85
N GLY A 116 -5.77 -1.74 15.11
CA GLY A 116 -6.34 -0.88 16.15
C GLY A 116 -5.76 -1.15 17.52
N GLY A 117 -5.40 -0.08 18.22
CA GLY A 117 -4.89 -0.16 19.57
C GLY A 117 -4.97 1.15 20.31
N ALA A 118 -4.92 1.02 21.63
CA ALA A 118 -4.91 2.16 22.55
C ALA A 118 -4.16 1.78 23.84
N ASN A 119 -3.37 2.71 24.33
CA ASN A 119 -2.60 2.54 25.57
C ASN A 119 -3.09 3.43 26.73
N GLY A 120 -4.23 4.07 26.57
CA GLY A 120 -4.87 4.86 27.62
C GLY A 120 -4.17 6.17 28.00
N GLY A 121 -3.15 6.57 27.25
CA GLY A 121 -2.39 7.81 27.41
C GLY A 121 -1.24 7.74 28.40
N ALA A 122 -1.16 6.71 29.28
CA ALA A 122 -0.08 6.58 30.24
C ALA A 122 1.26 6.18 29.58
N ASP A 123 1.16 5.36 28.52
CA ASP A 123 2.33 4.84 27.76
C ASP A 123 2.22 5.34 26.30
N ALA A 124 2.07 6.65 26.11
CA ALA A 124 1.88 7.22 24.79
C ALA A 124 3.03 6.94 23.85
N VAL A 125 2.70 6.67 22.59
CA VAL A 125 3.70 6.49 21.53
C VAL A 125 4.25 7.84 21.12
N CYS A 126 5.54 8.02 21.26
CA CYS A 126 6.29 9.26 20.99
C CYS A 126 7.30 9.12 19.84
N SER A 127 7.30 8.01 19.13
CA SER A 127 8.18 7.76 17.99
C SER A 127 7.40 7.49 16.72
N THR A 128 8.00 7.82 15.59
CA THR A 128 7.49 7.52 14.24
C THR A 128 8.27 6.36 13.63
N GLY A 129 7.68 5.69 12.65
CA GLY A 129 8.30 4.59 11.94
C GLY A 129 7.32 3.60 11.36
N GLU A 130 7.84 2.50 10.89
CA GLU A 130 7.06 1.40 10.36
C GLU A 130 6.27 0.72 11.49
N LEU A 131 4.97 0.52 11.27
CA LEU A 131 4.07 -0.14 12.22
C LEU A 131 3.98 -1.63 11.92
N PHE A 132 3.60 -1.98 10.71
CA PHE A 132 3.49 -3.37 10.27
C PHE A 132 3.53 -3.47 8.75
N THR A 133 3.77 -4.67 8.26
CA THR A 133 3.68 -5.01 6.85
C THR A 133 2.66 -6.11 6.62
N VAL A 134 1.98 -6.04 5.48
CA VAL A 134 1.08 -7.09 5.00
C VAL A 134 1.62 -7.63 3.69
N LYS A 135 1.91 -8.92 3.65
CA LYS A 135 2.32 -9.62 2.45
C LYS A 135 1.10 -10.22 1.78
N PHE A 136 0.88 -9.83 0.55
CA PHE A 136 -0.18 -10.34 -0.33
C PHE A 136 0.38 -11.21 -1.43
N LYS A 137 -0.45 -12.12 -1.92
CA LYS A 137 -0.23 -12.85 -3.16
C LYS A 137 -1.40 -12.64 -4.11
N VAL A 138 -1.12 -12.31 -5.37
CA VAL A 138 -2.13 -12.24 -6.43
C VAL A 138 -2.55 -13.68 -6.78
N LYS A 139 -3.85 -13.93 -6.83
CA LYS A 139 -4.38 -15.24 -7.19
C LYS A 139 -4.12 -15.55 -8.66
N GLU A 140 -3.95 -16.83 -8.97
CA GLU A 140 -3.79 -17.29 -10.34
C GLU A 140 -5.00 -16.92 -11.20
N ASN A 141 -4.78 -16.68 -12.48
CA ASN A 141 -5.83 -16.32 -13.45
C ASN A 141 -6.61 -15.03 -13.10
N THR A 142 -6.03 -14.14 -12.32
CA THR A 142 -6.61 -12.85 -11.98
C THR A 142 -6.29 -11.83 -13.07
N THR A 143 -7.28 -11.04 -13.48
CA THR A 143 -7.14 -9.99 -14.49
C THR A 143 -7.76 -8.68 -14.04
N GLY A 144 -7.40 -7.58 -14.71
CA GLY A 144 -7.95 -6.23 -14.49
C GLY A 144 -7.40 -5.55 -13.23
N ASP A 145 -7.97 -4.41 -12.87
CA ASP A 145 -7.47 -3.56 -11.80
C ASP A 145 -7.51 -4.26 -10.43
N LEU A 146 -6.45 -4.10 -9.68
CA LEU A 146 -6.41 -4.50 -8.27
C LEU A 146 -6.92 -3.34 -7.42
N LYS A 147 -8.09 -3.55 -6.81
CA LYS A 147 -8.69 -2.55 -5.93
C LYS A 147 -8.21 -2.75 -4.50
N MET A 148 -7.46 -1.76 -4.02
CA MET A 148 -7.09 -1.61 -2.63
C MET A 148 -7.31 -0.15 -2.24
N TYR A 149 -7.99 0.10 -1.14
CA TYR A 149 -8.22 1.46 -0.66
C TYR A 149 -8.29 1.51 0.86
N LEU A 150 -8.04 2.69 1.37
CA LEU A 150 -8.08 2.96 2.79
C LEU A 150 -9.46 3.45 3.16
N GLY A 151 -10.01 2.93 4.25
CA GLY A 151 -11.29 3.37 4.77
C GLY A 151 -11.24 4.85 5.11
N ASN A 152 -12.26 5.59 4.68
CA ASN A 152 -12.45 7.00 4.96
C ASN A 152 -12.60 7.25 6.47
N THR A 153 -13.24 8.32 6.85
CA THR A 153 -13.43 8.84 8.22
C THR A 153 -13.73 7.79 9.30
N ASP A 154 -14.42 6.71 8.95
CA ASP A 154 -14.75 5.62 9.88
C ASP A 154 -13.64 4.56 10.00
N GLY A 155 -12.68 4.55 9.10
CA GLY A 155 -11.59 3.58 9.04
C GLY A 155 -10.24 4.06 9.59
N PHE A 156 -10.07 5.37 9.81
CA PHE A 156 -8.85 5.96 10.36
C PHE A 156 -9.15 6.83 11.55
N ASN A 157 -8.69 6.45 12.73
CA ASN A 157 -8.80 7.22 13.96
C ASN A 157 -7.47 7.33 14.67
N ALA A 158 -7.24 8.49 15.29
CA ALA A 158 -6.06 8.77 16.07
C ALA A 158 -6.46 9.59 17.30
N GLY A 159 -5.94 9.23 18.46
CA GLY A 159 -6.17 9.93 19.72
C GLY A 159 -4.85 10.45 20.30
N ALA A 160 -4.66 11.77 20.32
CA ALA A 160 -3.54 12.40 20.97
C ALA A 160 -3.64 12.28 22.50
N VAL A 161 -2.52 12.45 23.18
CA VAL A 161 -2.47 12.58 24.64
C VAL A 161 -2.59 14.04 25.04
N THR A 162 -3.34 14.30 26.10
CA THR A 162 -3.40 15.59 26.79
C THR A 162 -3.28 15.38 28.29
N LEU A 163 -3.17 16.44 29.08
CA LEU A 163 -3.21 16.37 30.54
C LEU A 163 -4.61 16.70 31.07
N ASN A 164 -5.10 15.93 32.03
CA ASN A 164 -6.33 16.27 32.75
C ASN A 164 -6.06 17.37 33.78
N SER A 165 -7.11 17.82 34.47
CA SER A 165 -7.02 18.86 35.51
C SER A 165 -6.10 18.52 36.70
N SER A 166 -5.72 17.26 36.85
CA SER A 166 -4.80 16.78 37.89
C SER A 166 -3.36 16.59 37.33
N GLY A 167 -3.11 16.96 36.09
CA GLY A 167 -1.80 16.82 35.41
C GLY A 167 -1.47 15.38 34.95
N ASN A 168 -2.45 14.47 34.93
CA ASN A 168 -2.22 13.11 34.47
C ASN A 168 -2.47 12.98 32.96
N PRO A 169 -1.66 12.20 32.22
CA PRO A 169 -1.88 11.92 30.80
C PRO A 169 -3.21 11.18 30.58
N VAL A 170 -3.99 11.66 29.63
CA VAL A 170 -5.27 11.06 29.20
C VAL A 170 -5.41 11.21 27.68
N THR A 171 -6.23 10.40 27.07
CA THR A 171 -6.56 10.57 25.65
C THR A 171 -7.37 11.86 25.47
N ASP A 172 -6.93 12.73 24.53
CA ASP A 172 -7.67 13.92 24.15
C ASP A 172 -9.02 13.51 23.53
N LYS A 173 -10.08 14.20 23.95
CA LYS A 173 -11.44 14.00 23.43
C LYS A 173 -11.66 14.72 22.11
N ASN A 174 -10.79 15.67 21.76
CA ASN A 174 -10.90 16.40 20.53
C ASN A 174 -10.34 15.57 19.35
N PRO A 175 -10.98 15.64 18.19
CA PRO A 175 -10.45 14.99 16.99
C PRO A 175 -9.06 15.54 16.64
N VAL A 176 -8.11 14.67 16.39
CA VAL A 176 -6.78 15.06 15.91
C VAL A 176 -6.84 15.23 14.39
N PRO A 177 -6.41 16.38 13.85
CA PRO A 177 -6.21 16.51 12.40
C PRO A 177 -5.27 15.43 11.89
N LYS A 178 -5.76 14.55 11.02
CA LYS A 178 -5.06 13.37 10.56
C LYS A 178 -5.15 13.24 9.05
N TYR A 179 -4.06 12.80 8.44
CA TYR A 179 -3.93 12.61 7.01
C TYR A 179 -3.42 11.22 6.69
N LEU A 180 -3.99 10.62 5.65
CA LEU A 180 -3.64 9.30 5.19
C LEU A 180 -3.02 9.40 3.80
N LYS A 181 -1.77 8.99 3.68
CA LYS A 181 -1.00 9.00 2.45
C LYS A 181 -0.91 7.58 1.88
N SER A 182 -1.11 7.44 0.58
CA SER A 182 -1.08 6.11 -0.04
C SER A 182 -0.63 6.17 -1.50
N ASN A 183 0.00 5.10 -1.95
CA ASN A 183 0.27 4.84 -3.36
C ASN A 183 -0.56 3.66 -3.92
N LEU A 184 -1.53 3.15 -3.16
CA LEU A 184 -2.29 1.96 -3.53
C LEU A 184 -3.16 2.16 -4.78
N ASP A 185 -3.59 3.39 -5.07
CA ASP A 185 -4.36 3.74 -6.28
C ASP A 185 -3.59 3.47 -7.58
N ASN A 186 -2.26 3.35 -7.48
CA ASN A 186 -1.38 3.06 -8.61
C ASN A 186 -1.08 1.57 -8.79
N LEU A 187 -1.65 0.71 -7.94
CA LEU A 187 -1.38 -0.72 -7.96
C LEU A 187 -2.30 -1.42 -8.98
N ASN A 188 -1.71 -2.01 -10.00
CA ASN A 188 -2.42 -2.68 -11.09
C ASN A 188 -1.96 -4.13 -11.26
N ILE A 189 -2.88 -5.01 -11.65
CA ILE A 189 -2.54 -6.34 -12.12
C ILE A 189 -2.20 -6.24 -13.61
N CYS A 190 -1.01 -6.64 -13.97
CA CYS A 190 -0.64 -6.80 -15.38
C CYS A 190 -0.91 -8.24 -15.79
N ASP A 191 -1.60 -8.41 -16.92
CA ASP A 191 -1.95 -9.73 -17.47
C ASP A 191 -0.72 -10.56 -17.83
N THR A 192 0.42 -9.89 -18.03
CA THR A 192 1.73 -10.49 -18.22
C THR A 192 2.79 -9.57 -17.61
N ILE A 193 3.68 -10.13 -16.82
CA ILE A 193 4.97 -9.47 -16.60
C ILE A 193 5.68 -9.55 -17.95
N GLU A 194 5.93 -8.41 -18.60
CA GLU A 194 6.92 -8.37 -19.67
C GLU A 194 8.28 -8.61 -19.03
N TYR A 195 8.64 -9.87 -18.93
CA TYR A 195 9.99 -10.23 -18.54
C TYR A 195 10.94 -9.79 -19.67
N LYS A 196 11.88 -8.94 -19.33
CA LYS A 196 12.96 -8.61 -20.24
C LYS A 196 13.78 -9.88 -20.48
N LYS A 197 13.73 -10.38 -21.71
CA LYS A 197 14.49 -11.57 -22.09
C LYS A 197 15.95 -11.44 -21.69
N GLY A 198 16.49 -12.46 -21.05
CA GLY A 198 17.86 -12.47 -20.55
C GLY A 198 18.11 -11.81 -19.20
N ASP A 199 17.15 -11.10 -18.62
CA ASP A 199 17.24 -10.47 -17.28
C ASP A 199 16.80 -11.48 -16.21
N VAL A 200 17.63 -12.47 -15.97
CA VAL A 200 17.30 -13.64 -15.12
C VAL A 200 17.19 -13.25 -13.64
N ASN A 201 18.00 -12.27 -13.18
CA ASN A 201 17.96 -11.78 -11.82
C ASN A 201 16.92 -10.68 -11.57
N ARG A 202 16.24 -10.19 -12.64
CA ARG A 202 15.16 -9.18 -12.60
C ARG A 202 15.59 -7.81 -12.05
N ASP A 203 16.86 -7.41 -12.30
CA ASP A 203 17.37 -6.09 -11.89
C ASP A 203 17.12 -4.98 -12.93
N GLY A 204 16.45 -5.30 -14.04
CA GLY A 204 16.13 -4.41 -15.16
C GLY A 204 17.25 -4.29 -16.20
N LYS A 205 18.36 -4.98 -16.03
CA LYS A 205 19.52 -4.97 -16.93
C LYS A 205 19.87 -6.37 -17.35
N VAL A 206 20.34 -6.53 -18.59
CA VAL A 206 20.93 -7.79 -19.05
C VAL A 206 22.45 -7.63 -19.04
N ASN A 207 23.14 -8.35 -18.16
CA ASN A 207 24.56 -8.25 -17.91
C ASN A 207 25.16 -9.59 -17.44
N THR A 208 26.44 -9.60 -17.06
CA THR A 208 27.14 -10.82 -16.64
C THR A 208 26.58 -11.44 -15.35
N LEU A 209 25.85 -10.66 -14.56
CA LEU A 209 25.21 -11.17 -13.34
C LEU A 209 24.07 -12.13 -13.69
N ASP A 210 23.32 -11.85 -14.76
CA ASP A 210 22.26 -12.74 -15.26
C ASP A 210 22.82 -14.07 -15.73
N VAL A 211 23.95 -14.02 -16.45
CA VAL A 211 24.69 -15.21 -16.86
C VAL A 211 25.08 -16.05 -15.65
N TYR A 212 25.57 -15.42 -14.58
CA TYR A 212 25.92 -16.11 -13.35
C TYR A 212 24.71 -16.79 -12.70
N TYR A 213 23.58 -16.08 -12.55
CA TYR A 213 22.35 -16.62 -11.96
C TYR A 213 21.77 -17.75 -12.81
N ALA A 214 21.73 -17.57 -14.14
CA ALA A 214 21.28 -18.59 -15.08
C ALA A 214 22.12 -19.87 -14.98
N MET A 215 23.44 -19.75 -15.03
CA MET A 215 24.35 -20.90 -14.89
C MET A 215 24.15 -21.62 -13.57
N LYS A 216 24.09 -20.88 -12.45
CA LYS A 216 23.86 -21.43 -11.13
C LYS A 216 22.51 -22.17 -11.06
N GLY A 217 21.45 -21.57 -11.60
CA GLY A 217 20.12 -22.15 -11.62
C GLY A 217 20.03 -23.43 -12.46
N ILE A 218 20.67 -23.47 -13.63
CA ILE A 218 20.74 -24.66 -14.49
C ILE A 218 21.50 -25.79 -13.78
N VAL A 219 22.69 -25.48 -13.26
CA VAL A 219 23.55 -26.51 -12.62
C VAL A 219 22.89 -27.12 -11.39
N ASN A 220 22.24 -26.30 -10.59
CA ASN A 220 21.58 -26.75 -9.35
C ASN A 220 20.13 -27.25 -9.57
N GLY A 221 19.56 -27.08 -10.76
CA GLY A 221 18.16 -27.43 -11.03
C GLY A 221 17.16 -26.57 -10.24
N THR A 222 17.51 -25.32 -9.93
CA THR A 222 16.72 -24.42 -9.07
C THR A 222 16.01 -23.31 -9.80
N LEU A 223 16.05 -23.29 -11.15
CA LEU A 223 15.31 -22.28 -11.92
C LEU A 223 13.80 -22.45 -11.74
N THR A 224 13.14 -21.37 -11.39
CA THR A 224 11.68 -21.28 -11.41
C THR A 224 11.16 -21.31 -12.84
N ASP A 225 9.85 -21.53 -13.02
CA ASP A 225 9.28 -21.58 -14.37
C ASP A 225 9.33 -20.19 -15.04
N GLU A 226 9.24 -19.11 -14.28
CA GLU A 226 9.41 -17.76 -14.80
C GLU A 226 10.88 -17.49 -15.21
N GLU A 227 11.86 -17.91 -14.41
CA GLU A 227 13.27 -17.78 -14.77
C GLU A 227 13.61 -18.56 -16.03
N LYS A 228 13.00 -19.74 -16.25
CA LYS A 228 13.12 -20.49 -17.48
C LYS A 228 12.56 -19.73 -18.68
N VAL A 229 11.39 -19.07 -18.53
CA VAL A 229 10.80 -18.23 -19.59
C VAL A 229 11.69 -17.04 -19.91
N ILE A 230 12.29 -16.38 -18.90
CA ILE A 230 13.21 -15.25 -19.08
C ILE A 230 14.50 -15.70 -19.77
N LEU A 231 15.01 -16.84 -19.39
CA LEU A 231 16.27 -17.40 -19.91
C LEU A 231 16.12 -17.94 -21.34
N ASP A 232 14.97 -18.47 -21.72
CA ASP A 232 14.71 -18.96 -23.09
C ASP A 232 14.65 -17.78 -24.08
N VAL A 233 15.81 -17.30 -24.46
CA VAL A 233 15.96 -16.17 -25.40
C VAL A 233 15.93 -16.59 -26.88
N ASN A 234 16.06 -17.88 -27.16
CA ASN A 234 15.98 -18.41 -28.52
C ASN A 234 14.55 -18.91 -28.88
N GLY A 235 13.63 -18.99 -27.89
CA GLY A 235 12.25 -19.37 -28.08
C GLY A 235 12.01 -20.86 -28.35
N ASP A 236 12.96 -21.74 -27.99
CA ASP A 236 12.85 -23.20 -28.21
C ASP A 236 12.14 -23.92 -27.05
N SER A 237 11.62 -23.18 -26.08
CA SER A 237 10.98 -23.65 -24.85
C SER A 237 11.91 -24.42 -23.91
N LYS A 238 13.22 -24.22 -24.02
CA LYS A 238 14.22 -24.85 -23.16
C LYS A 238 15.19 -23.81 -22.62
N ALA A 239 15.20 -23.65 -21.32
CA ALA A 239 16.20 -22.82 -20.63
C ALA A 239 17.50 -23.61 -20.43
N ASN A 240 18.51 -23.35 -21.22
CA ASN A 240 19.77 -24.11 -21.24
C ASN A 240 21.00 -23.25 -21.60
N THR A 241 22.14 -23.90 -21.80
CA THR A 241 23.41 -23.20 -22.11
C THR A 241 23.46 -22.52 -23.47
N LEU A 242 22.57 -22.89 -24.41
CA LEU A 242 22.49 -22.19 -25.71
C LEU A 242 21.95 -20.77 -25.50
N ASP A 243 20.97 -20.58 -24.61
CA ASP A 243 20.42 -19.29 -24.25
C ASP A 243 21.47 -18.41 -23.58
N ILE A 244 22.22 -18.99 -22.65
CA ILE A 244 23.35 -18.30 -22.00
C ILE A 244 24.37 -17.80 -23.05
N ASN A 245 24.67 -18.60 -24.06
CA ASN A 245 25.58 -18.16 -25.12
C ASN A 245 25.02 -16.96 -25.91
N ILE A 246 23.72 -16.95 -26.18
CA ILE A 246 23.05 -15.84 -26.86
C ILE A 246 23.10 -14.59 -25.99
N ILE A 247 22.78 -14.71 -24.68
CA ILE A 247 22.85 -13.60 -23.72
C ILE A 247 24.27 -13.04 -23.65
N MET A 248 25.30 -13.90 -23.61
CA MET A 248 26.69 -13.45 -23.60
C MET A 248 27.07 -12.68 -24.89
N ARG A 249 26.60 -13.12 -26.04
CA ARG A 249 26.80 -12.42 -27.32
C ARG A 249 26.11 -11.05 -27.35
N TYR A 250 24.94 -10.94 -26.75
CA TYR A 250 24.25 -9.67 -26.58
C TYR A 250 25.03 -8.72 -25.66
N ILE A 251 25.52 -9.21 -24.51
CA ILE A 251 26.29 -8.41 -23.54
C ILE A 251 27.58 -7.84 -24.17
N VAL A 252 28.24 -8.60 -25.03
CA VAL A 252 29.48 -8.14 -25.72
C VAL A 252 29.21 -7.41 -27.04
N GLY A 253 27.96 -7.11 -27.38
CA GLY A 253 27.56 -6.35 -28.55
C GLY A 253 27.76 -7.09 -29.88
N GLN A 254 27.72 -8.43 -29.88
CA GLN A 254 27.77 -9.24 -31.09
C GLN A 254 26.39 -9.41 -31.75
N ILE A 255 25.33 -9.19 -30.99
CA ILE A 255 23.94 -9.13 -31.45
C ILE A 255 23.24 -7.94 -30.78
N ASP A 256 22.30 -7.32 -31.46
CA ASP A 256 21.64 -6.08 -31.02
C ASP A 256 20.37 -6.31 -30.18
N SER A 257 19.82 -7.53 -30.17
CA SER A 257 18.58 -7.88 -29.43
C SER A 257 18.59 -9.35 -29.00
N LEU A 258 17.78 -9.62 -27.96
CA LEU A 258 17.46 -10.96 -27.46
C LEU A 258 16.04 -11.35 -27.86
#